data_3d7dad7f6b64870d7c570de2bd6d2c20
#
_entry.id   3d7dad7f6b64870d7c570de2bd6d2c20
#
_cell.length_a   1.000
_cell.length_b   1.000
_cell.length_c   1.000
_cell.angle_alpha   90.00
_cell.angle_beta   90.00
_cell.angle_gamma   90.00
#
_symmetry.space_group_name_H-M   'P 1'
#
loop_
_entity.id
_entity.type
_entity.pdbx_description
1 polymer ?
#
loop_
_entity_poly.entity_id
_entity_poly.type
_entity_poly.pdbx_seq_one_letter_code
_entity_poly.pdbx_strand_id
1 'polypeptide(L)'
;MGQDKIEKTYLTLFSLIPISIIIGSAISLFNIFLILIFFLIFTAKHLQKEIFKNSTVLCLSIIYLYLIFNSFIAINFEISASRNFGFIRFILLFLAINYLFSFSDKTKKIFIFWSIIILIVAFDSFIEFFLGRNILGYGELYGDRIVSFFKDEPIVGAYLL
;
A
#
# COMPACT_ATOMS: atom_id res chain seq x y z
N MET A 1 21.20 -6.73 15.73
CA MET A 1 20.97 -5.74 14.68
C MET A 1 20.53 -4.48 15.38
N GLY A 2 21.27 -3.35 15.28
CA GLY A 2 20.97 -2.14 16.05
C GLY A 2 19.60 -1.56 15.67
N GLN A 3 18.92 -0.96 16.63
CA GLN A 3 17.60 -0.34 16.45
C GLN A 3 17.57 0.61 15.22
N ASP A 4 18.66 1.38 15.02
CA ASP A 4 18.79 2.30 13.88
C ASP A 4 18.77 1.62 12.50
N LYS A 5 19.34 0.40 12.37
CA LYS A 5 19.33 -0.33 11.09
C LYS A 5 17.92 -0.79 10.72
N ILE A 6 17.19 -1.27 11.71
CA ILE A 6 15.84 -1.77 11.50
C ILE A 6 14.92 -0.60 11.14
N GLU A 7 15.01 0.51 11.87
CA GLU A 7 14.25 1.72 11.57
C GLU A 7 14.52 2.22 10.14
N LYS A 8 15.78 2.30 9.73
CA LYS A 8 16.13 2.66 8.35
C LYS A 8 15.52 1.70 7.33
N THR A 9 15.60 0.40 7.56
CA THR A 9 14.98 -0.59 6.66
C THR A 9 13.47 -0.40 6.57
N TYR A 10 12.80 -0.17 7.69
CA TYR A 10 11.37 0.07 7.75
C TYR A 10 10.96 1.32 6.95
N LEU A 11 11.67 2.44 7.17
CA LEU A 11 11.45 3.69 6.43
C LEU A 11 11.72 3.52 4.92
N THR A 12 12.75 2.75 4.56
CA THR A 12 13.05 2.46 3.15
C THR A 12 11.94 1.65 2.49
N LEU A 13 11.41 0.61 3.14
CA LEU A 13 10.30 -0.19 2.62
C LEU A 13 9.05 0.67 2.39
N PHE A 14 8.73 1.57 3.32
CA PHE A 14 7.63 2.51 3.13
C PHE A 14 7.89 3.48 1.98
N SER A 15 9.10 4.01 1.83
CA SER A 15 9.42 4.91 0.72
C SER A 15 9.28 4.22 -0.65
N LEU A 16 9.48 2.91 -0.72
CA LEU A 16 9.39 2.13 -1.95
C LEU A 16 7.96 1.76 -2.36
N ILE A 17 6.93 2.03 -1.54
CA ILE A 17 5.53 1.67 -1.87
C ILE A 17 5.09 2.18 -3.25
N PRO A 18 5.23 3.48 -3.60
CA PRO A 18 4.77 3.97 -4.90
C PRO A 18 5.48 3.29 -6.06
N ILE A 19 6.78 3.07 -5.94
CA ILE A 19 7.58 2.38 -6.97
C ILE A 19 7.14 0.92 -7.11
N SER A 20 6.90 0.24 -6.00
CA SER A 20 6.48 -1.17 -6.02
C SER A 20 5.12 -1.36 -6.72
N ILE A 21 4.22 -0.38 -6.59
CA ILE A 21 2.92 -0.38 -7.28
C ILE A 21 3.12 -0.21 -8.80
N ILE A 22 4.02 0.69 -9.22
CA ILE A 22 4.33 0.91 -10.64
C ILE A 22 4.93 -0.35 -11.29
N ILE A 23 5.81 -1.07 -10.57
CA ILE A 23 6.46 -2.28 -11.11
C ILE A 23 5.45 -3.42 -11.29
N GLY A 24 4.46 -3.53 -10.40
CA GLY A 24 3.39 -4.50 -10.53
C GLY A 24 2.79 -4.99 -9.20
N SER A 25 1.62 -5.58 -9.30
CA SER A 25 0.80 -6.01 -8.17
C SER A 25 1.52 -7.04 -7.27
N ALA A 26 2.27 -7.99 -7.84
CA ALA A 26 3.02 -8.98 -7.07
C ALA A 26 4.13 -8.35 -6.22
N ILE A 27 4.88 -7.39 -6.78
CA ILE A 27 5.97 -6.70 -6.10
C ILE A 27 5.41 -5.79 -5.00
N SER A 28 4.29 -5.12 -5.27
CA SER A 28 3.58 -4.31 -4.27
C SER A 28 3.12 -5.16 -3.08
N LEU A 29 2.51 -6.31 -3.32
CA LEU A 29 2.09 -7.25 -2.26
C LEU A 29 3.28 -7.75 -1.46
N PHE A 30 4.39 -8.09 -2.11
CA PHE A 30 5.62 -8.52 -1.45
C PHE A 30 6.20 -7.41 -0.56
N ASN A 31 6.24 -6.17 -1.04
CA ASN A 31 6.70 -5.01 -0.26
C ASN A 31 5.82 -4.79 0.98
N ILE A 32 4.49 -4.83 0.82
CA ILE A 32 3.54 -4.72 1.95
C ILE A 32 3.78 -5.85 2.95
N PHE A 33 3.97 -7.08 2.48
CA PHE A 33 4.25 -8.22 3.35
C PHE A 33 5.54 -8.04 4.17
N LEU A 34 6.60 -7.54 3.54
CA LEU A 34 7.84 -7.19 4.26
C LEU A 34 7.60 -6.11 5.33
N ILE A 35 6.87 -5.05 4.99
CA ILE A 35 6.50 -4.00 5.96
C ILE A 35 5.79 -4.62 7.17
N LEU A 36 4.82 -5.51 6.94
CA LEU A 36 4.08 -6.17 8.01
C LEU A 36 4.96 -7.07 8.88
N ILE A 37 5.87 -7.85 8.28
CA ILE A 37 6.83 -8.68 9.03
C ILE A 37 7.69 -7.79 9.92
N PHE A 38 8.28 -6.74 9.35
CA PHE A 38 9.11 -5.83 10.13
C PHE A 38 8.32 -5.14 11.24
N PHE A 39 7.09 -4.71 10.97
CA PHE A 39 6.19 -4.15 11.98
C PHE A 39 5.93 -5.14 13.12
N LEU A 40 5.58 -6.38 12.82
CA LEU A 40 5.32 -7.40 13.84
C LEU A 40 6.56 -7.70 14.69
N ILE A 41 7.74 -7.80 14.09
CA ILE A 41 9.01 -8.01 14.80
C ILE A 41 9.29 -6.85 15.76
N PHE A 42 9.00 -5.61 15.35
CA PHE A 42 9.19 -4.43 16.18
C PHE A 42 8.17 -4.35 17.31
N THR A 43 6.90 -4.56 16.98
CA THR A 43 5.80 -4.46 17.95
C THR A 43 5.90 -5.56 18.99
N ALA A 44 6.38 -6.76 18.63
CA ALA A 44 6.63 -7.84 19.59
C ALA A 44 7.66 -7.48 20.67
N LYS A 45 8.61 -6.59 20.35
CA LYS A 45 9.65 -6.13 21.31
C LYS A 45 9.23 -4.91 22.13
N HIS A 46 8.32 -4.08 21.61
CA HIS A 46 7.96 -2.78 22.17
C HIS A 46 6.45 -2.54 22.10
N LEU A 47 5.64 -3.54 22.45
CA LEU A 47 4.18 -3.46 22.47
C LEU A 47 3.72 -2.24 23.29
N GLN A 48 3.54 -1.12 22.62
CA GLN A 48 2.80 -0.01 23.17
C GLN A 48 1.32 -0.40 23.13
N LYS A 49 0.81 -0.87 24.27
CA LYS A 49 -0.61 -1.25 24.45
C LYS A 49 -1.58 -0.13 24.03
N GLU A 50 -1.09 1.10 23.96
CA GLU A 50 -1.85 2.29 23.56
C GLU A 50 -2.25 2.27 22.07
N ILE A 51 -1.46 1.64 21.17
CA ILE A 51 -1.79 1.55 19.75
C ILE A 51 -3.12 0.79 19.56
N PHE A 52 -3.34 -0.24 20.36
CA PHE A 52 -4.56 -1.07 20.28
C PHE A 52 -5.79 -0.45 20.99
N LYS A 53 -5.58 0.62 21.75
CA LYS A 53 -6.69 1.37 22.39
C LYS A 53 -7.29 2.44 21.50
N ASN A 54 -6.74 2.67 20.30
CA ASN A 54 -7.24 3.66 19.38
C ASN A 54 -8.64 3.27 18.89
N SER A 55 -9.58 4.21 19.00
CA SER A 55 -10.98 4.05 18.55
C SER A 55 -11.08 3.59 17.10
N THR A 56 -10.18 4.06 16.23
CA THR A 56 -10.13 3.66 14.82
C THR A 56 -9.77 2.16 14.67
N VAL A 57 -8.84 1.66 15.47
CA VAL A 57 -8.47 0.24 15.48
C VAL A 57 -9.64 -0.63 15.93
N LEU A 58 -10.36 -0.16 16.96
CA LEU A 58 -11.58 -0.84 17.44
C LEU A 58 -12.63 -0.91 16.32
N CYS A 59 -12.91 0.20 15.65
CA CYS A 59 -13.85 0.26 14.53
C CYS A 59 -13.47 -0.70 13.40
N LEU A 60 -12.18 -0.70 12.97
CA LEU A 60 -11.68 -1.60 11.95
C LEU A 60 -11.78 -3.08 12.37
N SER A 61 -11.57 -3.37 13.67
CA SER A 61 -11.71 -4.72 14.20
C SER A 61 -13.18 -5.20 14.16
N ILE A 62 -14.12 -4.32 14.46
CA ILE A 62 -15.56 -4.62 14.36
C ILE A 62 -15.95 -4.90 12.91
N ILE A 63 -15.48 -4.08 11.97
CA ILE A 63 -15.70 -4.30 10.54
C ILE A 63 -15.12 -5.65 10.11
N TYR A 64 -13.94 -6.00 10.58
CA TYR A 64 -13.30 -7.27 10.27
C TYR A 64 -14.11 -8.46 10.79
N LEU A 65 -14.58 -8.40 12.02
CA LEU A 65 -15.45 -9.43 12.59
C LEU A 65 -16.76 -9.58 11.79
N TYR A 66 -17.35 -8.45 11.37
CA TYR A 66 -18.51 -8.48 10.50
C TYR A 66 -18.20 -9.15 9.15
N LEU A 67 -17.07 -8.87 8.51
CA LEU A 67 -16.65 -9.50 7.26
C LEU A 67 -16.45 -11.00 7.42
N ILE A 68 -15.84 -11.46 8.53
CA ILE A 68 -15.70 -12.87 8.85
C ILE A 68 -17.09 -13.53 8.98
N PHE A 69 -17.97 -12.90 9.78
CA PHE A 69 -19.34 -13.41 9.95
C PHE A 69 -20.09 -13.51 8.61
N ASN A 70 -19.96 -12.49 7.76
CA ASN A 70 -20.58 -12.49 6.43
C ASN A 70 -20.05 -13.61 5.53
N SER A 71 -18.80 -14.09 5.73
CA SER A 71 -18.27 -15.22 4.98
C SER A 71 -19.05 -16.52 5.23
N PHE A 72 -19.56 -16.72 6.46
CA PHE A 72 -20.34 -17.93 6.81
C PHE A 72 -21.75 -17.93 6.22
N ILE A 73 -22.28 -16.76 5.86
CA ILE A 73 -23.62 -16.62 5.27
C ILE A 73 -23.55 -16.54 3.74
N ALA A 74 -22.36 -16.37 3.17
CA ALA A 74 -22.18 -16.19 1.74
C ALA A 74 -22.54 -17.46 0.95
N ILE A 75 -23.12 -17.28 -0.24
CA ILE A 75 -23.49 -18.38 -1.16
C ILE A 75 -22.25 -19.23 -1.50
N ASN A 76 -21.08 -18.60 -1.65
CA ASN A 76 -19.82 -19.29 -1.87
C ASN A 76 -18.84 -18.95 -0.74
N PHE A 77 -18.78 -19.85 0.25
CA PHE A 77 -17.93 -19.69 1.42
C PHE A 77 -16.44 -19.55 1.08
N GLU A 78 -15.92 -20.40 0.18
CA GLU A 78 -14.47 -20.44 -0.11
C GLU A 78 -13.97 -19.11 -0.70
N ILE A 79 -14.70 -18.54 -1.66
CA ILE A 79 -14.35 -17.27 -2.29
C ILE A 79 -14.49 -16.12 -1.29
N SER A 80 -15.58 -16.11 -0.52
CA SER A 80 -15.85 -15.07 0.47
C SER A 80 -14.84 -15.11 1.62
N ALA A 81 -14.56 -16.29 2.14
CA ALA A 81 -13.61 -16.49 3.22
C ALA A 81 -12.20 -16.02 2.82
N SER A 82 -11.71 -16.45 1.65
CA SER A 82 -10.39 -16.05 1.15
C SER A 82 -10.24 -14.52 1.10
N ARG A 83 -11.24 -13.80 0.59
CA ARG A 83 -11.24 -12.32 0.54
C ARG A 83 -11.30 -11.69 1.93
N ASN A 84 -12.22 -12.15 2.76
CA ASN A 84 -12.52 -11.52 4.05
C ASN A 84 -11.43 -11.80 5.08
N PHE A 85 -10.87 -13.01 5.13
CA PHE A 85 -9.69 -13.29 5.96
C PHE A 85 -8.46 -12.49 5.50
N GLY A 86 -8.29 -12.30 4.18
CA GLY A 86 -7.22 -11.46 3.63
C GLY A 86 -7.30 -9.99 4.05
N PHE A 87 -8.45 -9.50 4.51
CA PHE A 87 -8.63 -8.12 4.95
C PHE A 87 -7.78 -7.76 6.17
N ILE A 88 -7.37 -8.73 7.01
CA ILE A 88 -6.50 -8.51 8.16
C ILE A 88 -5.21 -7.76 7.81
N ARG A 89 -4.68 -7.96 6.59
CA ARG A 89 -3.49 -7.27 6.11
C ARG A 89 -3.64 -5.75 6.08
N PHE A 90 -4.84 -5.25 5.79
CA PHE A 90 -5.11 -3.80 5.76
C PHE A 90 -5.17 -3.20 7.16
N ILE A 91 -5.70 -3.94 8.13
CA ILE A 91 -5.67 -3.53 9.55
C ILE A 91 -4.23 -3.47 10.04
N LEU A 92 -3.45 -4.49 9.76
CA LEU A 92 -2.03 -4.52 10.12
C LEU A 92 -1.24 -3.41 9.42
N LEU A 93 -1.54 -3.13 8.15
CA LEU A 93 -0.92 -2.03 7.42
C LEU A 93 -1.28 -0.68 8.02
N PHE A 94 -2.54 -0.48 8.41
CA PHE A 94 -2.97 0.72 9.12
C PHE A 94 -2.21 0.92 10.43
N LEU A 95 -2.02 -0.14 11.22
CA LEU A 95 -1.22 -0.11 12.44
C LEU A 95 0.25 0.21 12.14
N ALA A 96 0.80 -0.39 11.08
CA ALA A 96 2.16 -0.13 10.63
C ALA A 96 2.36 1.34 10.21
N ILE A 97 1.40 1.92 9.51
CA ILE A 97 1.41 3.34 9.12
C ILE A 97 1.34 4.24 10.36
N ASN A 98 0.44 3.96 11.32
CA ASN A 98 0.38 4.72 12.57
C ASN A 98 1.69 4.67 13.34
N TYR A 99 2.35 3.51 13.35
CA TYR A 99 3.66 3.37 13.96
C TYR A 99 4.72 4.20 13.21
N LEU A 100 4.65 4.28 11.87
CA LEU A 100 5.52 5.13 11.07
C LEU A 100 5.41 6.61 11.48
N PHE A 101 4.21 7.10 11.77
CA PHE A 101 3.99 8.48 12.19
C PHE A 101 4.62 8.82 13.55
N SER A 102 5.01 7.85 14.37
CA SER A 102 5.79 8.10 15.58
C SER A 102 7.20 8.63 15.29
N PHE A 103 7.69 8.49 14.05
CA PHE A 103 8.98 9.01 13.58
C PHE A 103 8.83 10.33 12.82
N SER A 104 8.21 11.34 13.44
CA SER A 104 7.72 12.57 12.79
C SER A 104 8.70 13.28 11.84
N ASP A 105 9.98 13.37 12.18
CA ASP A 105 10.97 14.09 11.37
C ASP A 105 11.37 13.35 10.09
N LYS A 106 11.24 12.02 10.09
CA LYS A 106 11.66 11.18 8.97
C LYS A 106 10.52 10.93 7.98
N THR A 107 9.27 10.97 8.45
CA THR A 107 8.08 10.78 7.60
C THR A 107 7.93 11.87 6.55
N LYS A 108 8.29 13.11 6.87
CA LYS A 108 8.28 14.23 5.92
C LYS A 108 9.10 13.94 4.65
N LYS A 109 10.26 13.29 4.81
CA LYS A 109 11.12 12.91 3.67
C LYS A 109 10.46 11.85 2.79
N ILE A 110 9.74 10.90 3.39
CA ILE A 110 9.00 9.86 2.66
C ILE A 110 7.89 10.52 1.83
N PHE A 111 7.11 11.43 2.40
CA PHE A 111 6.05 12.12 1.67
C PHE A 111 6.58 12.98 0.52
N ILE A 112 7.70 13.67 0.71
CA ILE A 112 8.36 14.42 -0.39
C ILE A 112 8.76 13.46 -1.52
N PHE A 113 9.35 12.31 -1.18
CA PHE A 113 9.76 11.31 -2.17
C PHE A 113 8.55 10.74 -2.92
N TRP A 114 7.47 10.41 -2.23
CA TRP A 114 6.21 9.97 -2.85
C TRP A 114 5.63 11.03 -3.78
N SER A 115 5.60 12.29 -3.34
CA SER A 115 5.11 13.40 -4.16
C SER A 115 5.91 13.54 -5.46
N ILE A 116 7.23 13.36 -5.43
CA ILE A 116 8.05 13.40 -6.63
C ILE A 116 7.67 12.26 -7.59
N ILE A 117 7.50 11.04 -7.10
CA ILE A 117 7.12 9.89 -7.93
C ILE A 117 5.73 10.11 -8.55
N ILE A 118 4.77 10.56 -7.75
CA ILE A 118 3.40 10.86 -8.21
C ILE A 118 3.42 11.94 -9.30
N LEU A 119 4.22 13.00 -9.14
CA LEU A 119 4.38 14.04 -10.14
C LEU A 119 4.99 13.51 -11.44
N ILE A 120 5.97 12.59 -11.37
CA ILE A 120 6.55 11.95 -12.56
C ILE A 120 5.48 11.13 -13.29
N VAL A 121 4.69 10.33 -12.58
CA VAL A 121 3.60 9.54 -13.18
C VAL A 121 2.53 10.45 -13.78
N ALA A 122 2.14 11.51 -13.10
CA ALA A 122 1.17 12.48 -13.62
C ALA A 122 1.70 13.15 -14.90
N PHE A 123 2.97 13.57 -14.92
CA PHE A 123 3.60 14.16 -16.08
C PHE A 123 3.64 13.20 -17.27
N ASP A 124 4.01 11.93 -17.04
CA ASP A 124 4.02 10.90 -18.08
C ASP A 124 2.60 10.65 -18.63
N SER A 125 1.59 10.65 -17.77
CA SER A 125 0.17 10.54 -18.17
C SER A 125 -0.28 11.70 -19.05
N PHE A 126 0.20 12.92 -18.81
CA PHE A 126 -0.04 14.06 -19.69
C PHE A 126 0.63 13.88 -21.07
N ILE A 127 1.86 13.39 -21.09
CA ILE A 127 2.57 13.11 -22.35
C ILE A 127 1.78 12.07 -23.16
N GLU A 128 1.35 10.98 -22.54
CA GLU A 128 0.56 9.94 -23.19
C GLU A 128 -0.76 10.49 -23.73
N PHE A 129 -1.45 11.34 -22.97
CA PHE A 129 -2.70 11.97 -23.42
C PHE A 129 -2.54 12.79 -24.71
N PHE A 130 -1.44 13.54 -24.86
CA PHE A 130 -1.21 14.39 -26.03
C PHE A 130 -0.54 13.66 -27.20
N LEU A 131 0.32 12.69 -26.94
CA LEU A 131 1.13 12.02 -27.96
C LEU A 131 0.59 10.62 -28.32
N GLY A 132 -0.41 10.10 -27.59
CA GLY A 132 -0.92 8.74 -27.75
C GLY A 132 0.02 7.65 -27.20
N ARG A 133 1.21 8.02 -26.71
CA ARG A 133 2.22 7.11 -26.13
C ARG A 133 2.91 7.78 -24.96
N ASN A 134 3.19 6.98 -23.93
CA ASN A 134 4.01 7.43 -22.81
C ASN A 134 5.50 7.50 -23.15
N ILE A 135 6.34 7.97 -22.22
CA ILE A 135 7.81 8.09 -22.40
C ILE A 135 8.45 6.74 -22.72
N LEU A 136 7.90 5.62 -22.25
CA LEU A 136 8.40 4.26 -22.50
C LEU A 136 7.83 3.61 -23.78
N GLY A 137 6.92 4.30 -24.47
CA GLY A 137 6.29 3.80 -25.70
C GLY A 137 5.06 2.91 -25.48
N TYR A 138 4.50 2.88 -24.28
CA TYR A 138 3.20 2.22 -24.00
C TYR A 138 2.04 3.17 -24.31
N GLY A 139 0.81 2.61 -24.49
CA GLY A 139 -0.43 3.39 -24.65
C GLY A 139 -1.36 2.96 -25.78
N GLU A 140 -0.84 2.39 -26.88
CA GLU A 140 -1.64 2.02 -28.06
C GLU A 140 -2.60 0.83 -27.85
N LEU A 141 -2.36 -0.02 -26.83
CA LEU A 141 -3.08 -1.30 -26.63
C LEU A 141 -4.48 -1.15 -26.07
N TYR A 142 -4.82 -0.04 -25.41
CA TYR A 142 -6.07 0.13 -24.66
C TYR A 142 -6.96 1.26 -25.18
N GLY A 143 -6.74 1.71 -26.43
CA GLY A 143 -7.52 2.79 -27.05
C GLY A 143 -7.36 4.10 -26.29
N ASP A 144 -8.48 4.70 -25.83
CA ASP A 144 -8.48 6.00 -25.16
C ASP A 144 -8.06 5.96 -23.67
N ARG A 145 -7.60 4.82 -23.16
CA ARG A 145 -7.21 4.68 -21.75
C ARG A 145 -5.73 4.95 -21.56
N ILE A 146 -5.41 5.86 -20.64
CA ILE A 146 -4.05 6.18 -20.23
C ILE A 146 -3.52 5.08 -19.33
N VAL A 147 -2.35 4.53 -19.65
CA VAL A 147 -1.68 3.47 -18.90
C VAL A 147 -0.42 3.95 -18.20
N SER A 148 0.24 5.02 -18.69
CA SER A 148 1.50 5.54 -18.16
C SER A 148 2.54 4.43 -17.93
N PHE A 149 3.19 4.36 -16.77
CA PHE A 149 4.19 3.35 -16.46
C PHE A 149 3.62 1.97 -16.12
N PHE A 150 2.29 1.80 -16.06
CA PHE A 150 1.64 0.54 -15.63
C PHE A 150 1.47 -0.49 -16.75
N LYS A 151 2.07 -0.26 -17.92
CA LYS A 151 2.05 -1.17 -19.09
C LYS A 151 0.63 -1.56 -19.51
N ASP A 152 0.20 -2.76 -19.05
CA ASP A 152 -1.04 -3.41 -19.48
C ASP A 152 -2.23 -3.15 -18.56
N GLU A 153 -2.03 -2.42 -17.45
CA GLU A 153 -3.07 -2.16 -16.47
C GLU A 153 -3.48 -0.67 -16.46
N PRO A 154 -4.69 -0.29 -16.89
CA PRO A 154 -5.15 1.10 -16.87
C PRO A 154 -5.56 1.53 -15.45
N ILE A 155 -4.63 1.48 -14.50
CA ILE A 155 -4.85 1.78 -13.09
C ILE A 155 -4.35 3.16 -12.64
N VAL A 156 -3.89 3.97 -13.59
CA VAL A 156 -3.32 5.31 -13.32
C VAL A 156 -4.26 6.17 -12.48
N GLY A 157 -5.57 6.17 -12.80
CA GLY A 157 -6.55 6.92 -12.02
C GLY A 157 -6.62 6.50 -10.55
N ALA A 158 -6.59 5.20 -10.29
CA ALA A 158 -6.59 4.68 -8.90
C ALA A 158 -5.26 4.94 -8.18
N TYR A 159 -4.15 5.07 -8.90
CA TYR A 159 -2.85 5.38 -8.33
C TYR A 159 -2.70 6.86 -7.96
N LEU A 160 -3.33 7.77 -8.72
CA LEU A 160 -3.25 9.22 -8.52
C LEU A 160 -4.28 9.75 -7.50
N LEU A 161 -5.30 8.95 -7.13
CA LEU A 161 -6.29 9.27 -6.11
C LEU A 161 -5.73 9.07 -4.69
#